data_bf3f15fc30c3854ed2f86b43ebb4ce9d
#
_entry.id   bf3f15fc30c3854ed2f86b43ebb4ce9d
#
_cell.length_a   1.000
_cell.length_b   1.000
_cell.length_c   1.000
_cell.angle_alpha   90.00
_cell.angle_beta   90.00
_cell.angle_gamma   90.00
#
_symmetry.space_group_name_H-M   'P 1'
#
loop_
_entity.id
_entity.type
_entity.pdbx_description
1 polymer ?
#
loop_
_entity_poly.entity_id
_entity_poly.type
_entity_poly.pdbx_seq_one_letter_code
_entity_poly.pdbx_strand_id
1 'polypeptide(L)'
;MGLLSSFFGPKAPSVMPAHIDDRNFATEVLRSEIPVVLDIWGPGCGPCQMLEPVIIGLASKYQGRVKVAELNAAESGKAAARLGVMGTPTVLFFKGRREVERVVGFAGERYLREIIDTELLGEAAASKR
;
A
#
# COMPACT_ATOMS: atom_id res chain seq x y z
N MET A 1 26.84 22.27 -8.65
CA MET A 1 26.22 21.81 -7.94
C MET A 1 26.77 21.91 -6.65
N GLY A 2 27.81 21.61 -6.32
CA GLY A 2 28.58 21.89 -5.23
C GLY A 2 27.85 22.01 -3.93
N LEU A 3 28.11 23.07 -3.27
CA LEU A 3 27.62 23.29 -1.94
C LEU A 3 26.14 23.37 -1.88
N LEU A 4 25.55 24.00 -2.84
CA LEU A 4 24.13 24.11 -2.86
C LEU A 4 23.48 22.77 -2.95
N SER A 5 24.02 21.93 -3.76
CA SER A 5 23.52 20.59 -3.92
C SER A 5 23.65 19.82 -2.64
N SER A 6 24.71 20.04 -1.88
CA SER A 6 24.87 19.38 -0.61
C SER A 6 23.90 19.86 0.41
N PHE A 7 23.63 21.16 0.38
CA PHE A 7 22.73 21.76 1.34
C PHE A 7 21.31 21.44 1.05
N PHE A 8 20.90 21.73 -0.16
CA PHE A 8 19.54 21.52 -0.57
C PHE A 8 19.41 20.25 -1.35
N GLY A 9 20.44 19.44 -1.29
CA GLY A 9 20.58 18.31 -2.13
C GLY A 9 19.31 17.59 -2.38
N PRO A 10 19.27 16.76 -3.37
CA PRO A 10 18.06 16.05 -3.70
C PRO A 10 17.63 15.25 -2.50
N LYS A 11 16.41 15.36 -2.12
CA LYS A 11 15.87 14.49 -1.12
C LYS A 11 16.01 13.09 -1.64
N ALA A 12 16.11 12.15 -0.73
CA ALA A 12 16.05 10.76 -1.12
C ALA A 12 14.82 10.58 -1.99
N PRO A 13 14.89 9.84 -3.07
CA PRO A 13 13.74 9.64 -3.93
C PRO A 13 12.59 9.11 -3.11
N SER A 14 11.41 9.64 -3.34
CA SER A 14 10.22 9.12 -2.69
C SER A 14 10.01 7.71 -3.15
N VAL A 15 9.69 6.84 -2.23
CA VAL A 15 9.37 5.48 -2.56
C VAL A 15 7.90 5.46 -2.93
N MET A 16 7.62 5.16 -4.17
CA MET A 16 6.25 5.13 -4.62
C MET A 16 5.70 3.72 -4.50
N PRO A 17 4.39 3.59 -4.32
CA PRO A 17 3.78 2.25 -4.29
C PRO A 17 4.03 1.52 -5.60
N ALA A 18 4.21 0.23 -5.52
CA ALA A 18 4.41 -0.60 -6.70
C ALA A 18 3.12 -0.66 -7.51
N HIS A 19 3.22 -0.57 -8.81
CA HIS A 19 2.04 -0.60 -9.67
C HIS A 19 1.65 -2.06 -9.95
N ILE A 20 0.39 -2.38 -9.64
CA ILE A 20 -0.13 -3.74 -9.84
C ILE A 20 -1.24 -3.67 -10.87
N ASP A 21 -1.27 -4.66 -11.75
CA ASP A 21 -2.33 -4.80 -12.73
C ASP A 21 -2.70 -6.27 -12.86
N ASP A 22 -3.63 -6.57 -13.78
CA ASP A 22 -4.10 -7.95 -13.95
C ASP A 22 -2.97 -8.90 -14.33
N ARG A 23 -1.91 -8.40 -14.95
CA ARG A 23 -0.82 -9.24 -15.43
C ARG A 23 0.18 -9.59 -14.35
N ASN A 24 0.42 -8.68 -13.42
CA ASN A 24 1.46 -8.93 -12.40
C ASN A 24 0.91 -9.19 -11.01
N PHE A 25 -0.41 -9.22 -10.85
CA PHE A 25 -1.00 -9.41 -9.53
C PHE A 25 -0.50 -10.70 -8.87
N ALA A 26 -0.53 -11.80 -9.60
CA ALA A 26 -0.14 -13.07 -9.02
C ALA A 26 1.33 -13.07 -8.60
N THR A 27 2.20 -12.54 -9.44
CA THR A 27 3.62 -12.52 -9.17
C THR A 27 3.98 -11.56 -8.07
N GLU A 28 3.44 -10.35 -8.14
CA GLU A 28 3.87 -9.28 -7.24
C GLU A 28 3.16 -9.31 -5.91
N VAL A 29 1.95 -9.83 -5.85
CA VAL A 29 1.18 -9.85 -4.61
C VAL A 29 1.14 -11.25 -4.01
N LEU A 30 0.63 -12.22 -4.76
CA LEU A 30 0.44 -13.54 -4.19
C LEU A 30 1.75 -14.29 -3.97
N ARG A 31 2.75 -14.05 -4.81
CA ARG A 31 4.05 -14.70 -4.67
C ARG A 31 5.11 -13.83 -4.04
N SER A 32 4.69 -12.71 -3.46
CA SER A 32 5.65 -11.81 -2.83
C SER A 32 6.29 -12.51 -1.64
N GLU A 33 7.59 -12.31 -1.49
CA GLU A 33 8.33 -12.91 -0.36
C GLU A 33 8.16 -12.11 0.91
N ILE A 34 7.65 -10.89 0.81
CA ILE A 34 7.36 -10.07 1.98
C ILE A 34 5.88 -9.72 1.96
N PRO A 35 5.33 -9.31 3.11
CA PRO A 35 3.91 -8.94 3.15
C PRO A 35 3.59 -7.80 2.20
N VAL A 36 2.33 -7.69 1.79
CA VAL A 36 1.89 -6.70 0.82
C VAL A 36 0.70 -5.94 1.34
N VAL A 37 0.72 -4.62 1.16
CA VAL A 37 -0.43 -3.76 1.36
C VAL A 37 -0.84 -3.27 -0.02
N LEU A 38 -2.07 -3.56 -0.41
CA LEU A 38 -2.55 -3.24 -1.77
C LEU A 38 -3.70 -2.25 -1.69
N ASP A 39 -3.45 -1.05 -2.20
CA ASP A 39 -4.47 -0.01 -2.27
C ASP A 39 -5.20 -0.12 -3.60
N ILE A 40 -6.47 -0.51 -3.57
CA ILE A 40 -7.28 -0.59 -4.77
C ILE A 40 -8.09 0.68 -4.87
N TRP A 41 -7.83 1.44 -5.91
CA TRP A 41 -8.41 2.76 -6.10
C TRP A 41 -9.09 2.86 -7.46
N GLY A 42 -9.77 3.95 -7.71
CA GLY A 42 -10.41 4.19 -8.99
C GLY A 42 -10.37 5.67 -9.33
N PRO A 43 -10.51 5.98 -10.63
CA PRO A 43 -10.50 7.38 -11.06
C PRO A 43 -11.74 8.10 -10.56
N GLY A 44 -11.60 9.40 -10.29
CA GLY A 44 -12.72 10.20 -9.84
C GLY A 44 -13.19 9.89 -8.43
N CYS A 45 -12.37 9.27 -7.64
CA CYS A 45 -12.72 8.85 -6.30
C CYS A 45 -12.05 9.79 -5.29
N GLY A 46 -12.85 10.66 -4.67
CA GLY A 46 -12.33 11.63 -3.70
C GLY A 46 -11.60 10.99 -2.54
N PRO A 47 -12.22 10.01 -1.86
CA PRO A 47 -11.52 9.35 -0.74
C PRO A 47 -10.23 8.65 -1.17
N CYS A 48 -10.17 8.15 -2.41
CA CYS A 48 -8.94 7.56 -2.91
C CYS A 48 -7.84 8.60 -3.00
N GLN A 49 -8.20 9.81 -3.46
CA GLN A 49 -7.23 10.89 -3.57
C GLN A 49 -6.73 11.31 -2.20
N MET A 50 -7.60 11.30 -1.21
CA MET A 50 -7.21 11.63 0.16
C MET A 50 -6.31 10.57 0.74
N LEU A 51 -6.49 9.32 0.33
CA LEU A 51 -5.69 8.22 0.84
C LEU A 51 -4.31 8.14 0.19
N GLU A 52 -4.17 8.67 -1.01
CA GLU A 52 -2.92 8.54 -1.75
C GLU A 52 -1.68 8.97 -0.97
N PRO A 53 -1.64 10.15 -0.36
CA PRO A 53 -0.44 10.54 0.40
C PRO A 53 -0.18 9.62 1.59
N VAL A 54 -1.23 9.05 2.17
CA VAL A 54 -1.05 8.09 3.26
C VAL A 54 -0.36 6.84 2.74
N ILE A 55 -0.81 6.34 1.60
CA ILE A 55 -0.22 5.14 1.00
C ILE A 55 1.23 5.39 0.60
N ILE A 56 1.52 6.55 0.04
CA ILE A 56 2.89 6.90 -0.31
C ILE A 56 3.77 6.94 0.94
N GLY A 57 3.26 7.50 2.02
CA GLY A 57 3.99 7.54 3.28
C GLY A 57 4.28 6.15 3.82
N LEU A 58 3.31 5.24 3.69
CA LEU A 58 3.51 3.86 4.13
C LEU A 58 4.58 3.17 3.27
N ALA A 59 4.57 3.42 1.97
CA ALA A 59 5.56 2.82 1.08
C ALA A 59 6.96 3.22 1.50
N SER A 60 7.15 4.47 1.87
CA SER A 60 8.45 4.95 2.31
C SER A 60 8.83 4.35 3.66
N LYS A 61 7.88 4.35 4.58
CA LYS A 61 8.14 3.91 5.94
C LYS A 61 8.50 2.43 6.02
N TYR A 62 7.83 1.60 5.25
CA TYR A 62 8.01 0.15 5.34
C TYR A 62 8.86 -0.43 4.22
N GLN A 63 9.58 0.42 3.50
CA GLN A 63 10.42 -0.03 2.39
C GLN A 63 11.32 -1.18 2.84
N GLY A 64 11.32 -2.27 2.08
CA GLY A 64 12.14 -3.43 2.38
C GLY A 64 11.50 -4.43 3.32
N ARG A 65 10.48 -4.03 4.06
CA ARG A 65 9.83 -4.93 5.01
C ARG A 65 8.42 -5.30 4.57
N VAL A 66 7.74 -4.37 3.93
CA VAL A 66 6.39 -4.58 3.42
C VAL A 66 6.33 -3.93 2.05
N LYS A 67 5.77 -4.64 1.10
CA LYS A 67 5.56 -4.07 -0.24
C LYS A 67 4.25 -3.31 -0.22
N VAL A 68 4.30 -2.02 -0.43
CA VAL A 68 3.10 -1.20 -0.54
C VAL A 68 2.84 -0.98 -2.02
N ALA A 69 1.64 -1.31 -2.46
CA ALA A 69 1.29 -1.37 -3.88
C ALA A 69 -0.05 -0.73 -4.14
N GLU A 70 -0.32 -0.40 -5.38
CA GLU A 70 -1.59 0.21 -5.78
C GLU A 70 -2.11 -0.45 -7.05
N LEU A 71 -3.41 -0.49 -7.20
CA LEU A 71 -4.08 -1.11 -8.34
C LEU A 71 -5.28 -0.25 -8.72
N ASN A 72 -5.35 0.14 -10.00
CA ASN A 72 -6.47 0.90 -10.51
C ASN A 72 -7.57 -0.06 -10.94
N ALA A 73 -8.69 -0.06 -10.23
CA ALA A 73 -9.77 -1.01 -10.48
C ALA A 73 -10.41 -0.81 -11.86
N ALA A 74 -10.31 0.38 -12.43
CA ALA A 74 -10.86 0.63 -13.76
C ALA A 74 -10.01 -0.03 -14.84
N GLU A 75 -8.69 -0.08 -14.64
CA GLU A 75 -7.78 -0.73 -15.58
C GLU A 75 -7.68 -2.22 -15.35
N SER A 76 -7.76 -2.62 -14.12
CA SER A 76 -7.47 -4.00 -13.72
C SER A 76 -8.67 -4.60 -13.02
N GLY A 77 -9.79 -4.61 -13.73
CA GLY A 77 -11.04 -5.08 -13.17
C GLY A 77 -11.06 -6.55 -12.84
N LYS A 78 -10.24 -7.36 -13.50
CA LYS A 78 -10.23 -8.79 -13.22
C LYS A 78 -9.70 -9.07 -11.82
N ALA A 79 -8.58 -8.43 -11.48
CA ALA A 79 -8.01 -8.63 -10.15
C ALA A 79 -8.96 -8.09 -9.09
N ALA A 80 -9.52 -6.92 -9.30
CA ALA A 80 -10.44 -6.34 -8.33
C ALA A 80 -11.66 -7.23 -8.12
N ALA A 81 -12.22 -7.76 -9.21
CA ALA A 81 -13.38 -8.65 -9.12
C ALA A 81 -13.02 -9.94 -8.41
N ARG A 82 -11.86 -10.50 -8.72
CA ARG A 82 -11.38 -11.72 -8.10
C ARG A 82 -11.23 -11.56 -6.59
N LEU A 83 -10.84 -10.37 -6.17
CA LEU A 83 -10.68 -10.08 -4.75
C LEU A 83 -11.99 -9.68 -4.08
N GLY A 84 -13.07 -9.59 -4.84
CA GLY A 84 -14.36 -9.23 -4.29
C GLY A 84 -14.44 -7.79 -3.85
N VAL A 85 -13.68 -6.90 -4.50
CA VAL A 85 -13.68 -5.49 -4.15
C VAL A 85 -14.89 -4.84 -4.79
N MET A 86 -15.75 -4.25 -3.97
CA MET A 86 -17.01 -3.68 -4.43
C MET A 86 -17.00 -2.17 -4.42
N GLY A 87 -16.00 -1.55 -3.90
CA GLY A 87 -15.91 -0.10 -3.85
C GLY A 87 -14.50 0.36 -3.58
N THR A 88 -14.22 1.63 -3.84
CA THR A 88 -12.89 2.18 -3.65
C THR A 88 -12.93 3.36 -2.73
N PRO A 89 -11.86 3.60 -1.98
CA PRO A 89 -10.68 2.74 -1.90
C PRO A 89 -10.94 1.51 -1.03
N THR A 90 -10.22 0.44 -1.31
CA THR A 90 -10.18 -0.74 -0.44
C THR A 90 -8.73 -1.11 -0.30
N VAL A 91 -8.25 -1.18 0.93
CA VAL A 91 -6.86 -1.54 1.20
C VAL A 91 -6.84 -2.97 1.71
N LEU A 92 -6.11 -3.82 1.02
CA LEU A 92 -6.00 -5.24 1.35
C LEU A 92 -4.62 -5.52 1.91
N PHE A 93 -4.57 -6.39 2.91
CA PHE A 93 -3.31 -6.74 3.58
C PHE A 93 -3.07 -8.22 3.36
N PHE A 94 -1.93 -8.55 2.74
CA PHE A 94 -1.59 -9.94 2.40
C PHE A 94 -0.37 -10.40 3.17
N LYS A 95 -0.45 -11.60 3.68
CA LYS A 95 0.70 -12.26 4.30
C LYS A 95 0.80 -13.64 3.69
N GLY A 96 1.89 -13.87 2.99
CA GLY A 96 1.97 -15.05 2.15
C GLY A 96 0.96 -14.89 1.04
N ARG A 97 0.22 -15.93 0.74
CA ARG A 97 -0.78 -15.85 -0.32
C ARG A 97 -2.16 -15.48 0.21
N ARG A 98 -2.24 -15.07 1.47
CA ARG A 98 -3.53 -14.91 2.11
C ARG A 98 -3.81 -13.46 2.44
N GLU A 99 -5.02 -13.05 2.13
CA GLU A 99 -5.52 -11.77 2.60
C GLU A 99 -5.85 -11.93 4.08
N VAL A 100 -5.18 -11.17 4.94
CA VAL A 100 -5.40 -11.29 6.38
C VAL A 100 -6.24 -10.14 6.94
N GLU A 101 -6.37 -9.06 6.19
CA GLU A 101 -7.21 -7.94 6.64
C GLU A 101 -7.59 -7.09 5.45
N ARG A 102 -8.69 -6.34 5.59
CA ARG A 102 -9.10 -5.39 4.54
C ARG A 102 -9.81 -4.22 5.18
N VAL A 103 -9.55 -3.04 4.65
CA VAL A 103 -10.16 -1.82 5.13
C VAL A 103 -10.85 -1.15 3.94
N VAL A 104 -12.15 -0.97 4.05
CA VAL A 104 -12.93 -0.35 2.99
C VAL A 104 -13.13 1.12 3.33
N GLY A 105 -12.81 1.99 2.38
CA GLY A 105 -12.93 3.43 2.57
C GLY A 105 -11.65 4.06 3.07
N PHE A 106 -11.67 5.35 3.26
CA PHE A 106 -10.51 6.09 3.72
C PHE A 106 -10.17 5.66 5.15
N ALA A 107 -8.88 5.58 5.43
CA ALA A 107 -8.40 5.35 6.79
C ALA A 107 -7.12 6.14 6.97
N GLY A 108 -6.87 6.60 8.19
CA GLY A 108 -5.67 7.37 8.47
C GLY A 108 -4.44 6.48 8.61
N GLU A 109 -3.30 7.13 8.54
CA GLU A 109 -2.02 6.43 8.56
C GLU A 109 -1.84 5.59 9.82
N ARG A 110 -2.21 6.15 10.95
CA ARG A 110 -2.00 5.47 12.23
C ARG A 110 -2.72 4.13 12.28
N TYR A 111 -3.96 4.12 11.83
CA TYR A 111 -4.76 2.90 11.83
C TYR A 111 -4.17 1.85 10.89
N LEU A 112 -3.75 2.28 9.70
CA LEU A 112 -3.18 1.35 8.74
C LEU A 112 -1.84 0.80 9.24
N ARG A 113 -1.04 1.65 9.89
CA ARG A 113 0.24 1.19 10.46
C ARG A 113 0.02 0.15 11.54
N GLU A 114 -1.02 0.33 12.33
CA GLU A 114 -1.30 -0.63 13.39
C GLU A 114 -1.59 -1.99 12.81
N ILE A 115 -2.36 -2.04 11.73
CA ILE A 115 -2.63 -3.30 11.06
C ILE A 115 -1.35 -3.90 10.49
N ILE A 116 -0.53 -3.08 9.85
CA ILE A 116 0.72 -3.57 9.29
C ILE A 116 1.61 -4.15 10.37
N ASP A 117 1.78 -3.41 11.46
CA ASP A 117 2.69 -3.85 12.52
C ASP A 117 2.22 -5.12 13.17
N THR A 118 0.93 -5.24 13.46
CA THR A 118 0.44 -6.41 14.18
C THR A 118 0.13 -7.58 13.26
N GLU A 119 -0.55 -7.32 12.13
CA GLU A 119 -1.01 -8.42 11.29
C GLU A 119 0.03 -8.89 10.28
N LEU A 120 0.85 -7.98 9.79
CA LEU A 120 1.83 -8.35 8.77
C LEU A 120 3.20 -8.62 9.36
N LEU A 121 3.61 -7.83 10.34
CA LEU A 121 4.95 -7.95 10.90
C LEU A 121 4.98 -8.66 12.24
N GLY A 122 3.81 -8.95 12.81
CA GLY A 122 3.73 -9.66 14.07
C GLY A 122 4.33 -8.91 15.24
N GLU A 123 4.39 -7.58 15.17
CA GLU A 123 4.96 -6.79 16.23
C GLU A 123 3.94 -6.59 17.35
N ALA A 124 4.44 -6.51 18.55
CA ALA A 124 3.57 -6.31 19.69
C ALA A 124 2.87 -4.97 19.53
N ALA A 125 1.66 -4.89 20.09
CA ALA A 125 0.88 -3.68 20.02
C ALA A 125 1.40 -2.63 20.97
N ALA A 126 2.71 -2.52 21.07
CA ALA A 126 3.31 -1.53 21.95
C ALA A 126 2.88 -0.14 21.57
N SER A 127 2.62 0.04 20.31
CA SER A 127 2.15 1.33 19.85
C SER A 127 0.85 1.74 20.48
N LYS A 128 0.19 0.85 21.15
CA LYS A 128 -1.05 1.17 21.82
C LYS A 128 -0.86 1.77 23.17
N ARG A 129 0.34 1.80 23.68
CA ARG A 129 0.57 2.34 24.99
C ARG A 129 0.69 3.80 25.02
#